data_7529d80abe31f00f5cc2add3864e4cdb
#
_entry.id   7529d80abe31f00f5cc2add3864e4cdb
#
_cell.length_a   1.000
_cell.length_b   1.000
_cell.length_c   1.000
_cell.angle_alpha   90.00
_cell.angle_beta   90.00
_cell.angle_gamma   90.00
#
_symmetry.space_group_name_H-M   'P 1'
#
loop_
_entity.id
_entity.type
_entity.pdbx_description
1 polymer ?
#
loop_
_entity_poly.entity_id
_entity_poly.type
_entity_poly.pdbx_seq_one_letter_code
_entity_poly.pdbx_strand_id
1 'polypeptide(L)'
;MKNRLLSYGIISLVLGLTSCHTNDSVKFQFDSKKIVSGKKIAIKDIAPQLPTDWDEYDYVTIEFRSTTPQRFQLGFTTDSGYNELRLISYVPNAWNKLTIPLRFFRELPVAKHDIAATSNQPRITGWINLGGKRGPLTGVDSIGIRMRAPIDNPTIELRSIALSKDDPGDRYLENKPAFDKFGQWNLG
;
A
#
# COMPACT_ATOMS: atom_id res chain seq x y z
N MET A 1 9.20 -57.09 -46.77
CA MET A 1 8.79 -55.68 -46.71
C MET A 1 8.77 -55.25 -45.24
N LYS A 2 9.77 -54.47 -44.82
CA LYS A 2 9.91 -54.02 -43.42
C LYS A 2 9.51 -52.55 -43.33
N ASN A 3 8.38 -52.27 -42.67
CA ASN A 3 7.96 -50.93 -42.38
C ASN A 3 8.70 -50.40 -41.15
N ARG A 4 9.50 -49.32 -41.31
CA ARG A 4 10.10 -48.54 -40.21
C ARG A 4 9.16 -47.39 -39.89
N LEU A 5 8.59 -47.41 -38.70
CA LEU A 5 7.89 -46.28 -38.07
C LEU A 5 8.95 -45.32 -37.53
N LEU A 6 8.97 -44.11 -38.07
CA LEU A 6 9.74 -42.99 -37.53
C LEU A 6 8.90 -42.33 -36.43
N SER A 7 9.39 -42.42 -35.18
CA SER A 7 8.83 -41.72 -34.03
C SER A 7 9.42 -40.31 -34.00
N TYR A 8 8.59 -39.29 -34.23
CA TYR A 8 8.93 -37.87 -34.02
C TYR A 8 8.72 -37.53 -32.57
N GLY A 9 9.82 -37.35 -31.82
CA GLY A 9 9.79 -36.83 -30.46
C GLY A 9 9.54 -35.31 -30.52
N ILE A 10 8.42 -34.87 -29.98
CA ILE A 10 8.13 -33.46 -29.75
C ILE A 10 8.87 -33.01 -28.47
N ILE A 11 9.96 -32.28 -28.66
CA ILE A 11 10.65 -31.62 -27.55
C ILE A 11 9.84 -30.36 -27.22
N SER A 12 9.06 -30.42 -26.14
CA SER A 12 8.35 -29.28 -25.60
C SER A 12 9.35 -28.41 -24.83
N LEU A 13 9.78 -27.31 -25.45
CA LEU A 13 10.65 -26.31 -24.82
C LEU A 13 9.80 -25.47 -23.86
N VAL A 14 9.80 -25.84 -22.59
CA VAL A 14 9.20 -24.98 -21.51
C VAL A 14 10.14 -23.81 -21.30
N LEU A 15 9.85 -22.69 -21.92
CA LEU A 15 10.45 -21.40 -21.58
C LEU A 15 9.92 -20.97 -20.21
N GLY A 16 10.67 -21.28 -19.17
CA GLY A 16 10.45 -20.73 -17.84
C GLY A 16 10.70 -19.22 -17.86
N LEU A 17 9.64 -18.44 -17.93
CA LEU A 17 9.71 -17.01 -17.65
C LEU A 17 10.00 -16.83 -16.16
N THR A 18 11.28 -16.82 -15.79
CA THR A 18 11.73 -16.30 -14.50
C THR A 18 11.46 -14.81 -14.53
N SER A 19 10.31 -14.41 -14.00
CA SER A 19 10.02 -13.02 -13.67
C SER A 19 11.02 -12.59 -12.60
N CYS A 20 12.09 -11.93 -13.04
CA CYS A 20 12.98 -11.21 -12.15
C CYS A 20 12.18 -10.04 -11.59
N HIS A 21 11.49 -10.24 -10.46
CA HIS A 21 10.98 -9.14 -9.66
C HIS A 21 12.20 -8.43 -9.09
N THR A 22 12.64 -7.37 -9.76
CA THR A 22 13.49 -6.38 -9.13
C THR A 22 12.69 -5.81 -7.96
N ASN A 23 13.17 -6.07 -6.75
CA ASN A 23 12.59 -5.55 -5.50
C ASN A 23 12.89 -4.03 -5.35
N ASP A 24 12.70 -3.26 -6.42
CA ASP A 24 12.96 -1.83 -6.40
C ASP A 24 11.80 -1.12 -5.71
N SER A 25 12.02 -0.81 -4.42
CA SER A 25 11.13 0.05 -3.67
C SER A 25 11.32 1.50 -4.08
N VAL A 26 10.22 2.24 -4.20
CA VAL A 26 10.27 3.70 -4.39
C VAL A 26 10.48 4.38 -3.06
N LYS A 27 11.44 5.33 -3.01
CA LYS A 27 11.85 6.01 -1.79
C LYS A 27 11.41 7.47 -1.80
N PHE A 28 10.70 7.87 -0.75
CA PHE A 28 10.32 9.24 -0.46
C PHE A 28 11.12 9.73 0.74
N GLN A 29 12.10 10.58 0.50
CA GLN A 29 12.92 11.19 1.55
C GLN A 29 12.34 12.54 1.96
N PHE A 30 12.26 12.79 3.27
CA PHE A 30 11.72 14.01 3.84
C PHE A 30 12.77 14.69 4.71
N ASP A 31 12.75 16.02 4.70
CA ASP A 31 13.64 16.85 5.47
C ASP A 31 12.94 17.35 6.74
N SER A 32 13.48 17.02 7.91
CA SER A 32 12.90 17.42 9.20
C SER A 32 12.93 18.93 9.44
N LYS A 33 13.70 19.70 8.67
CA LYS A 33 13.71 21.16 8.72
C LYS A 33 12.48 21.78 8.02
N LYS A 34 11.75 21.00 7.21
CA LYS A 34 10.56 21.47 6.51
C LYS A 34 9.31 21.21 7.34
N ILE A 35 8.50 22.25 7.58
CA ILE A 35 7.23 22.13 8.29
C ILE A 35 6.24 21.25 7.53
N VAL A 36 6.21 21.36 6.21
CA VAL A 36 5.36 20.53 5.34
C VAL A 36 6.17 20.08 4.12
N SER A 37 6.10 18.82 3.80
CA SER A 37 6.73 18.26 2.61
C SER A 37 5.80 17.22 1.96
N GLY A 38 5.70 17.25 0.63
CA GLY A 38 4.90 16.29 -0.15
C GLY A 38 5.71 15.73 -1.32
N LYS A 39 5.49 14.47 -1.59
CA LYS A 39 6.07 13.72 -2.70
C LYS A 39 4.98 12.91 -3.39
N LYS A 40 5.05 12.77 -4.70
CA LYS A 40 4.13 11.96 -5.52
C LYS A 40 4.92 11.09 -6.48
N ILE A 41 4.33 9.96 -6.84
CA ILE A 41 4.79 9.08 -7.91
C ILE A 41 3.59 8.58 -8.70
N ALA A 42 3.75 8.38 -10.01
CA ALA A 42 2.70 7.80 -10.82
C ALA A 42 2.47 6.32 -10.45
N ILE A 43 1.20 5.89 -10.42
CA ILE A 43 0.85 4.49 -10.13
C ILE A 43 1.53 3.54 -11.12
N LYS A 44 1.60 3.92 -12.41
CA LYS A 44 2.25 3.11 -13.44
C LYS A 44 3.74 2.83 -13.19
N ASP A 45 4.41 3.66 -12.38
CA ASP A 45 5.84 3.49 -12.08
C ASP A 45 6.09 2.48 -10.95
N ILE A 46 5.06 2.16 -10.16
CA ILE A 46 5.15 1.22 -9.05
C ILE A 46 4.27 -0.03 -9.23
N ALA A 47 3.14 0.13 -9.92
CA ALA A 47 2.16 -0.93 -10.16
C ALA A 47 1.51 -0.77 -11.55
N PRO A 48 2.27 -0.95 -12.66
CA PRO A 48 1.81 -0.68 -14.02
C PRO A 48 0.64 -1.55 -14.46
N GLN A 49 0.39 -2.66 -13.78
CA GLN A 49 -0.71 -3.58 -14.06
C GLN A 49 -2.06 -3.11 -13.50
N LEU A 50 -2.09 -2.08 -12.64
CA LEU A 50 -3.34 -1.62 -12.04
C LEU A 50 -4.15 -0.80 -13.04
N PRO A 51 -5.48 -0.95 -13.05
CA PRO A 51 -6.35 -0.07 -13.81
C PRO A 51 -6.34 1.36 -13.23
N THR A 52 -6.82 2.33 -13.98
CA THR A 52 -7.03 3.70 -13.50
C THR A 52 -8.37 3.89 -12.82
N ASP A 53 -9.33 2.99 -13.06
CA ASP A 53 -10.62 2.97 -12.39
C ASP A 53 -10.61 1.94 -11.26
N TRP A 54 -10.77 2.42 -10.02
CA TRP A 54 -10.75 1.60 -8.81
C TRP A 54 -12.13 1.43 -8.17
N ASP A 55 -13.18 1.94 -8.79
CA ASP A 55 -14.53 1.92 -8.17
C ASP A 55 -15.10 0.52 -7.99
N GLU A 56 -14.64 -0.46 -8.79
CA GLU A 56 -15.04 -1.86 -8.65
C GLU A 56 -14.35 -2.62 -7.50
N TYR A 57 -13.36 -2.00 -6.84
CA TYR A 57 -12.60 -2.64 -5.76
C TYR A 57 -13.00 -2.08 -4.41
N ASP A 58 -12.87 -2.89 -3.37
CA ASP A 58 -13.22 -2.53 -2.01
C ASP A 58 -12.00 -2.18 -1.15
N TYR A 59 -10.82 -2.69 -1.51
CA TYR A 59 -9.59 -2.51 -0.75
C TYR A 59 -8.40 -2.15 -1.62
N VAL A 60 -7.53 -1.30 -1.06
CA VAL A 60 -6.16 -1.11 -1.54
C VAL A 60 -5.20 -1.64 -0.49
N THR A 61 -4.25 -2.45 -0.94
CA THR A 61 -3.17 -2.96 -0.10
C THR A 61 -1.86 -2.32 -0.51
N ILE A 62 -1.12 -1.80 0.46
CA ILE A 62 0.13 -1.10 0.24
C ILE A 62 1.21 -1.75 1.10
N GLU A 63 2.34 -2.10 0.47
CA GLU A 63 3.52 -2.57 1.17
C GLU A 63 4.49 -1.42 1.34
N PHE A 64 4.74 -1.06 2.59
CA PHE A 64 5.61 0.07 2.90
C PHE A 64 6.41 -0.14 4.19
N ARG A 65 7.47 0.65 4.35
CA ARG A 65 8.16 0.83 5.61
C ARG A 65 8.56 2.29 5.82
N SER A 66 8.75 2.68 7.06
CA SER A 66 9.31 3.98 7.45
C SER A 66 10.60 3.77 8.24
N THR A 67 11.61 4.58 8.01
CA THR A 67 12.88 4.49 8.76
C THR A 67 12.75 4.96 10.20
N THR A 68 11.73 5.78 10.50
CA THR A 68 11.44 6.28 11.85
C THR A 68 9.94 6.22 12.11
N PRO A 69 9.46 6.24 13.37
CA PRO A 69 8.04 6.39 13.66
C PRO A 69 7.51 7.71 13.09
N GLN A 70 6.46 7.64 12.26
CA GLN A 70 5.95 8.81 11.55
C GLN A 70 4.44 8.88 11.49
N ARG A 71 3.93 10.12 11.45
CA ARG A 71 2.59 10.45 10.93
C ARG A 71 2.74 11.04 9.55
N PHE A 72 1.99 10.52 8.61
CA PHE A 72 1.97 11.04 7.25
C PHE A 72 0.58 10.89 6.63
N GLN A 73 0.31 11.67 5.61
CA GLN A 73 -0.88 11.55 4.80
C GLN A 73 -0.51 10.79 3.55
N LEU A 74 -1.30 9.76 3.25
CA LEU A 74 -1.22 9.00 2.01
C LEU A 74 -2.48 9.26 1.23
N GLY A 75 -2.35 9.55 -0.06
CA GLY A 75 -3.49 9.85 -0.89
C GLY A 75 -3.27 9.51 -2.34
N PHE A 76 -4.38 9.53 -3.08
CA PHE A 76 -4.43 9.27 -4.50
C PHE A 76 -4.95 10.48 -5.24
N THR A 77 -4.32 10.80 -6.38
CA THR A 77 -4.86 11.77 -7.32
C THR A 77 -5.84 11.05 -8.23
N THR A 78 -7.02 11.63 -8.38
CA THR A 78 -8.14 11.10 -9.17
C THR A 78 -8.73 12.21 -10.04
N ASP A 79 -9.65 11.90 -10.93
CA ASP A 79 -10.41 12.88 -11.71
C ASP A 79 -11.18 13.86 -10.81
N SER A 80 -11.61 13.42 -9.63
CA SER A 80 -12.31 14.24 -8.63
C SER A 80 -11.38 15.09 -7.77
N GLY A 81 -10.07 14.86 -7.81
CA GLY A 81 -9.04 15.58 -7.06
C GLY A 81 -8.15 14.68 -6.23
N TYR A 82 -7.66 15.18 -5.08
CA TYR A 82 -6.74 14.45 -4.22
C TYR A 82 -7.44 13.95 -2.96
N ASN A 83 -7.59 12.63 -2.86
CA ASN A 83 -8.21 11.95 -1.73
C ASN A 83 -7.13 11.38 -0.83
N GLU A 84 -7.15 11.71 0.49
CA GLU A 84 -6.08 11.32 1.39
C GLU A 84 -6.58 10.84 2.76
N LEU A 85 -5.77 9.97 3.37
CA LEU A 85 -5.91 9.49 4.73
C LEU A 85 -4.65 9.80 5.53
N ARG A 86 -4.78 9.93 6.84
CA ARG A 86 -3.63 9.95 7.75
C ARG A 86 -3.25 8.53 8.11
N LEU A 87 -1.96 8.23 8.00
CA LEU A 87 -1.35 7.00 8.49
C LEU A 87 -0.39 7.31 9.63
N ILE A 88 -0.25 6.34 10.54
CA ILE A 88 0.71 6.39 11.62
C ILE A 88 1.49 5.09 11.59
N SER A 89 2.79 5.18 11.32
CA SER A 89 3.70 4.04 11.41
C SER A 89 4.44 4.11 12.74
N TYR A 90 4.28 3.10 13.57
CA TYR A 90 4.89 3.05 14.91
C TYR A 90 6.22 2.31 14.93
N VAL A 91 6.42 1.36 14.02
CA VAL A 91 7.57 0.47 14.04
C VAL A 91 8.53 0.86 12.92
N PRO A 92 9.73 1.38 13.28
CA PRO A 92 10.72 1.75 12.29
C PRO A 92 11.30 0.51 11.59
N ASN A 93 11.61 0.67 10.31
CA ASN A 93 12.26 -0.33 9.46
C ASN A 93 11.50 -1.65 9.28
N ALA A 94 10.27 -1.76 9.77
CA ALA A 94 9.42 -2.91 9.52
C ALA A 94 8.66 -2.76 8.20
N TRP A 95 8.73 -3.76 7.32
CA TRP A 95 7.85 -3.85 6.18
C TRP A 95 6.46 -4.25 6.61
N ASN A 96 5.51 -3.40 6.27
CA ASN A 96 4.09 -3.56 6.55
C ASN A 96 3.34 -3.80 5.25
N LYS A 97 2.43 -4.75 5.26
CA LYS A 97 1.34 -4.88 4.30
C LYS A 97 0.08 -4.33 4.95
N LEU A 98 -0.32 -3.12 4.56
CA LEU A 98 -1.47 -2.43 5.10
C LEU A 98 -2.63 -2.47 4.09
N THR A 99 -3.77 -2.96 4.53
CA THR A 99 -5.00 -3.02 3.73
C THR A 99 -5.97 -1.93 4.19
N ILE A 100 -6.35 -1.05 3.28
CA ILE A 100 -7.23 0.09 3.55
C ILE A 100 -8.51 -0.06 2.74
N PRO A 101 -9.70 -0.04 3.36
CA PRO A 101 -10.96 0.01 2.63
C PRO A 101 -11.07 1.28 1.78
N LEU A 102 -11.32 1.13 0.48
CA LEU A 102 -11.40 2.25 -0.47
C LEU A 102 -12.57 3.20 -0.19
N ARG A 103 -13.61 2.72 0.49
CA ARG A 103 -14.74 3.56 0.93
C ARG A 103 -14.28 4.80 1.71
N PHE A 104 -13.16 4.74 2.44
CA PHE A 104 -12.65 5.88 3.19
C PHE A 104 -12.06 6.98 2.32
N PHE A 105 -11.74 6.66 1.07
CA PHE A 105 -11.36 7.65 0.06
C PHE A 105 -12.57 8.16 -0.74
N ARG A 106 -13.66 7.39 -0.80
CA ARG A 106 -14.87 7.72 -1.57
C ARG A 106 -15.88 8.54 -0.78
N GLU A 107 -16.05 8.22 0.50
CA GLU A 107 -17.14 8.71 1.34
C GLU A 107 -16.62 9.49 2.56
N LEU A 108 -17.40 10.47 2.98
CA LEU A 108 -17.18 11.09 4.28
C LEU A 108 -17.66 10.10 5.36
N PRO A 109 -16.92 9.91 6.46
CA PRO A 109 -17.37 9.07 7.54
C PRO A 109 -18.66 9.64 8.14
N VAL A 110 -19.68 8.81 8.26
CA VAL A 110 -21.00 9.19 8.80
C VAL A 110 -20.91 9.48 10.30
N ALA A 111 -19.96 8.86 11.01
CA ALA A 111 -19.69 9.11 12.41
C ALA A 111 -18.20 8.96 12.76
N LYS A 112 -17.73 9.68 13.78
CA LYS A 112 -16.35 9.55 14.29
C LYS A 112 -16.02 8.11 14.74
N HIS A 113 -17.03 7.32 15.08
CA HIS A 113 -16.90 5.93 15.54
C HIS A 113 -16.66 4.93 14.40
N ASP A 114 -17.02 5.26 13.16
CA ASP A 114 -16.85 4.34 12.02
C ASP A 114 -15.37 4.07 11.71
N ILE A 115 -14.49 4.96 12.10
CA ILE A 115 -13.04 4.83 11.88
C ILE A 115 -12.44 3.75 12.80
N ALA A 116 -12.96 3.64 14.02
CA ALA A 116 -12.49 2.67 15.02
C ALA A 116 -13.21 1.33 14.91
N ALA A 117 -14.43 1.31 14.35
CA ALA A 117 -15.31 0.14 14.36
C ALA A 117 -15.07 -0.85 13.22
N THR A 118 -14.20 -0.55 12.27
CA THR A 118 -14.08 -1.31 11.02
C THR A 118 -13.21 -2.55 11.09
N SER A 119 -12.51 -2.79 12.19
CA SER A 119 -11.95 -4.11 12.44
C SER A 119 -11.82 -4.35 13.96
N ASN A 120 -12.34 -5.48 14.42
CA ASN A 120 -12.07 -5.99 15.77
C ASN A 120 -10.63 -6.53 15.91
N GLN A 121 -9.78 -6.32 14.90
CA GLN A 121 -8.40 -6.76 14.90
C GLN A 121 -7.47 -5.56 15.05
N PRO A 122 -6.44 -5.66 15.90
CA PRO A 122 -5.42 -4.63 16.00
C PRO A 122 -4.73 -4.47 14.65
N ARG A 123 -4.72 -3.24 14.12
CA ARG A 123 -4.01 -2.93 12.90
C ARG A 123 -2.52 -2.74 13.18
N ILE A 124 -1.70 -3.23 12.27
CA ILE A 124 -0.24 -3.04 12.31
C ILE A 124 0.12 -1.56 12.27
N THR A 125 -0.64 -0.80 11.50
CA THR A 125 -0.50 0.65 11.36
C THR A 125 -1.87 1.30 11.55
N GLY A 126 -1.93 2.30 12.41
CA GLY A 126 -3.14 3.09 12.61
C GLY A 126 -3.39 4.01 11.42
N TRP A 127 -4.66 4.16 11.03
CA TRP A 127 -5.07 5.15 10.04
C TRP A 127 -6.32 5.90 10.49
N ILE A 128 -6.40 7.17 10.10
CA ILE A 128 -7.49 8.06 10.46
C ILE A 128 -7.90 8.83 9.21
N ASN A 129 -9.18 8.86 8.92
CA ASN A 129 -9.71 9.65 7.83
C ASN A 129 -9.70 11.14 8.16
N LEU A 130 -8.85 11.92 7.51
CA LEU A 130 -8.71 13.36 7.77
C LEU A 130 -8.49 14.09 6.45
N GLY A 131 -9.36 15.03 6.14
CA GLY A 131 -9.15 15.97 5.03
C GLY A 131 -9.23 15.36 3.63
N GLY A 132 -8.86 16.13 2.63
CA GLY A 132 -8.95 15.78 1.23
C GLY A 132 -10.39 15.77 0.70
N LYS A 133 -10.54 15.74 -0.62
CA LYS A 133 -11.83 15.47 -1.25
C LYS A 133 -12.20 14.00 -1.07
N ARG A 134 -13.46 13.71 -1.25
CA ARG A 134 -14.01 12.36 -1.36
C ARG A 134 -14.76 12.29 -2.66
N GLY A 135 -14.83 11.11 -3.24
CA GLY A 135 -15.53 10.89 -4.48
C GLY A 135 -15.10 9.62 -5.20
N PRO A 136 -15.59 9.39 -6.40
CA PRO A 136 -15.19 8.25 -7.22
C PRO A 136 -13.67 8.14 -7.34
N LEU A 137 -13.18 6.93 -7.35
CA LEU A 137 -11.75 6.63 -7.55
C LEU A 137 -11.49 6.30 -9.03
N THR A 138 -11.96 7.17 -9.92
CA THR A 138 -11.69 7.11 -11.36
C THR A 138 -10.48 7.98 -11.73
N GLY A 139 -9.79 7.62 -12.80
CA GLY A 139 -8.60 8.34 -13.25
C GLY A 139 -7.47 8.36 -12.19
N VAL A 140 -7.34 7.27 -11.41
CA VAL A 140 -6.26 7.19 -10.41
C VAL A 140 -4.92 7.14 -11.11
N ASP A 141 -4.16 8.22 -11.01
CA ASP A 141 -2.90 8.40 -11.72
C ASP A 141 -1.66 8.32 -10.83
N SER A 142 -1.76 8.81 -9.59
CA SER A 142 -0.60 8.89 -8.70
C SER A 142 -0.93 8.64 -7.25
N ILE A 143 0.06 8.11 -6.52
CA ILE A 143 0.08 8.03 -5.07
C ILE A 143 0.98 9.13 -4.52
N GLY A 144 0.51 9.82 -3.47
CA GLY A 144 1.25 10.87 -2.80
C GLY A 144 1.42 10.61 -1.31
N ILE A 145 2.56 11.05 -0.79
CA ILE A 145 2.83 11.08 0.64
C ILE A 145 3.11 12.52 1.03
N ARG A 146 2.38 13.01 2.01
CA ARG A 146 2.56 14.34 2.61
C ARG A 146 2.84 14.20 4.10
N MET A 147 3.83 14.93 4.57
CA MET A 147 4.26 14.87 5.96
C MET A 147 4.32 16.27 6.56
N ARG A 148 3.85 16.37 7.79
CA ARG A 148 3.97 17.57 8.62
C ARG A 148 4.98 17.30 9.71
N ALA A 149 5.94 18.22 9.90
CA ALA A 149 7.00 18.11 10.90
C ALA A 149 7.64 16.70 10.90
N PRO A 150 8.34 16.32 9.80
CA PRO A 150 9.02 15.03 9.75
C PRO A 150 10.00 14.87 10.91
N ILE A 151 10.10 13.67 11.47
CA ILE A 151 11.02 13.36 12.58
C ILE A 151 12.23 12.62 12.02
N ASP A 152 13.45 13.13 12.30
CA ASP A 152 14.72 12.49 11.98
C ASP A 152 14.93 12.18 10.48
N ASN A 153 14.55 13.11 9.60
CA ASN A 153 14.71 12.97 8.14
C ASN A 153 14.22 11.62 7.61
N PRO A 154 12.94 11.28 7.80
CA PRO A 154 12.43 9.97 7.50
C PRO A 154 12.46 9.65 6.00
N THR A 155 12.63 8.37 5.71
CA THR A 155 12.37 7.80 4.40
C THR A 155 11.17 6.88 4.49
N ILE A 156 10.16 7.11 3.64
CA ILE A 156 9.08 6.15 3.40
C ILE A 156 9.42 5.40 2.12
N GLU A 157 9.43 4.08 2.20
CA GLU A 157 9.63 3.21 1.05
C GLU A 157 8.33 2.52 0.71
N LEU A 158 7.95 2.52 -0.57
CA LEU A 158 6.82 1.76 -1.11
C LEU A 158 7.36 0.66 -2.01
N ARG A 159 6.85 -0.58 -1.83
CA ARG A 159 7.27 -1.75 -2.60
C ARG A 159 6.18 -2.26 -3.53
N SER A 160 4.93 -2.21 -3.11
CA SER A 160 3.81 -2.64 -3.93
C SER A 160 2.51 -1.94 -3.59
N ILE A 161 1.62 -1.92 -4.58
CA ILE A 161 0.21 -1.53 -4.45
C ILE A 161 -0.61 -2.62 -5.13
N ALA A 162 -1.68 -3.06 -4.49
CA ALA A 162 -2.62 -4.04 -5.03
C ALA A 162 -4.06 -3.65 -4.71
N LEU A 163 -4.99 -4.08 -5.54
CA LEU A 163 -6.43 -3.89 -5.36
C LEU A 163 -7.09 -5.25 -5.12
N SER A 164 -8.14 -5.28 -4.30
CA SER A 164 -8.93 -6.48 -4.07
C SER A 164 -10.39 -6.15 -3.72
N LYS A 165 -11.28 -7.12 -3.93
CA LYS A 165 -12.69 -7.06 -3.46
C LYS A 165 -12.80 -7.57 -2.03
N ASP A 166 -11.98 -8.56 -1.67
CA ASP A 166 -11.94 -9.12 -0.33
C ASP A 166 -10.83 -8.48 0.51
N ASP A 167 -11.03 -8.42 1.84
CA ASP A 167 -10.02 -7.92 2.78
C ASP A 167 -8.90 -8.97 2.98
N PRO A 168 -7.69 -8.76 2.42
CA PRO A 168 -6.58 -9.70 2.60
C PRO A 168 -5.90 -9.58 3.97
N GLY A 169 -6.37 -8.69 4.83
CA GLY A 169 -5.79 -8.41 6.14
C GLY A 169 -4.45 -7.69 6.13
N ASP A 170 -4.07 -7.19 7.29
CA ASP A 170 -2.77 -6.55 7.52
C ASP A 170 -1.75 -7.57 8.01
N ARG A 171 -0.47 -7.37 7.67
CA ARG A 171 0.61 -8.19 8.22
C ARG A 171 1.96 -7.49 8.16
N TYR A 172 2.87 -7.88 9.04
CA TYR A 172 4.29 -7.65 8.85
C TYR A 172 4.85 -8.67 7.86
N LEU A 173 5.67 -8.22 6.94
CA LEU A 173 6.31 -9.06 5.93
C LEU A 173 7.74 -9.42 6.34
N GLU A 174 8.44 -8.43 6.91
CA GLU A 174 9.83 -8.53 7.33
C GLU A 174 10.02 -7.68 8.59
N ASN A 175 11.06 -7.99 9.37
CA ASN A 175 11.40 -7.24 10.59
C ASN A 175 10.21 -7.16 11.57
N LYS A 176 9.42 -8.24 11.66
CA LYS A 176 8.34 -8.33 12.63
C LYS A 176 8.90 -8.05 14.02
N PRO A 177 8.40 -7.03 14.73
CA PRO A 177 8.84 -6.78 16.09
C PRO A 177 8.49 -7.96 16.99
N ALA A 178 9.32 -8.24 17.98
CA ALA A 178 9.12 -9.33 18.94
C ALA A 178 7.96 -9.03 19.91
N PHE A 179 6.84 -8.51 19.44
CA PHE A 179 5.66 -8.16 20.22
C PHE A 179 4.82 -9.37 20.65
N ASP A 180 5.08 -10.55 20.11
CA ASP A 180 4.35 -11.77 20.45
C ASP A 180 4.41 -12.11 21.96
N LYS A 181 5.33 -11.48 22.71
CA LYS A 181 5.43 -11.64 24.18
C LYS A 181 4.60 -10.65 24.99
N PHE A 182 4.12 -9.58 24.40
CA PHE A 182 3.40 -8.51 25.10
C PHE A 182 1.96 -8.36 24.61
N GLY A 183 1.33 -9.45 24.22
CA GLY A 183 -0.04 -9.51 23.75
C GLY A 183 -0.87 -8.28 24.12
N GLN A 184 -1.31 -7.53 23.14
CA GLN A 184 -2.19 -6.37 23.18
C GLN A 184 -1.51 -5.03 23.49
N TRP A 185 -1.22 -4.31 22.43
CA TRP A 185 -1.20 -2.87 22.50
C TRP A 185 -2.66 -2.38 22.61
N ASN A 186 -3.08 -2.05 23.80
CA ASN A 186 -4.24 -1.19 23.96
C ASN A 186 -3.85 0.18 23.44
N LEU A 187 -4.19 0.45 22.20
CA LEU A 187 -4.20 1.82 21.64
C LEU A 187 -5.46 2.47 22.21
N GLY A 188 -5.33 3.06 23.40
CA GLY A 188 -6.33 3.91 24.02
C GLY A 188 -6.63 5.16 23.20
#